data_476c04e479fcca6afbd4a967a95d2dad
#
_entry.id   476c04e479fcca6afbd4a967a95d2dad
#
_cell.length_a   1.000
_cell.length_b   1.000
_cell.length_c   1.000
_cell.angle_alpha   90.00
_cell.angle_beta   90.00
_cell.angle_gamma   90.00
#
_symmetry.space_group_name_H-M   'P 1'
#
loop_
_entity.id
_entity.type
_entity.pdbx_description
1 polymer ?
#
loop_
_entity_poly.entity_id
_entity_poly.type
_entity_poly.pdbx_seq_one_letter_code
_entity_poly.pdbx_strand_id
1 'polypeptide(L)'
;MVMYPENFGIIGENPELKAMRYSFITVGIWWMSFSQYTFYFLPDQNERKKIIKDVVWNGFKELVEVWNELKKIIIIKKYLIAFFIYSSALQTVLLIAAYFGEQEINWPKDEKTIGLIVSILLIQLIAMFGAIMTSKLSEKFGNIHTLILLNIIWALLCIGGYFITEPIEFYIAAAFVGLIMGGIQALSRSTFSKMIPETDNTTSYFSFYDVSQKVSVVFGMTLFAFVDQITGSMRTSILVFVFIFLIGALLLKRIKIKNY
;
A
#
# COMPACT_ATOMS: atom_id res chain seq x y z
N MET A 1 -0.71 15.14 -21.21
CA MET A 1 -0.63 14.26 -22.39
C MET A 1 -1.91 13.43 -22.55
N VAL A 2 -2.29 12.56 -21.62
CA VAL A 2 -3.50 11.71 -21.77
C VAL A 2 -4.80 12.53 -21.77
N MET A 3 -4.93 13.54 -20.89
CA MET A 3 -6.13 14.38 -20.79
C MET A 3 -6.33 15.35 -21.97
N TYR A 4 -5.24 15.82 -22.56
CA TYR A 4 -5.24 16.77 -23.67
C TYR A 4 -4.20 16.33 -24.72
N PRO A 5 -4.48 15.27 -25.49
CA PRO A 5 -3.52 14.71 -26.45
C PRO A 5 -3.20 15.71 -27.58
N GLU A 6 -4.16 16.54 -27.97
CA GLU A 6 -4.02 17.54 -29.02
C GLU A 6 -2.91 18.56 -28.70
N ASN A 7 -2.75 18.95 -27.42
CA ASN A 7 -1.71 19.88 -26.99
C ASN A 7 -0.28 19.32 -27.15
N PHE A 8 -0.17 18.01 -27.39
CA PHE A 8 1.10 17.31 -27.62
C PHE A 8 1.24 16.82 -29.06
N GLY A 9 0.37 17.30 -29.97
CA GLY A 9 0.39 16.92 -31.38
C GLY A 9 -0.08 15.50 -31.68
N ILE A 10 -0.77 14.85 -30.74
CA ILE A 10 -1.29 13.50 -30.91
C ILE A 10 -2.69 13.59 -31.49
N ILE A 11 -2.74 13.50 -32.84
CA ILE A 11 -3.98 13.64 -33.65
C ILE A 11 -4.28 12.30 -34.34
N GLY A 12 -5.55 12.03 -34.65
CA GLY A 12 -6.01 10.88 -35.46
C GLY A 12 -6.96 9.94 -34.67
N GLU A 13 -7.21 8.75 -35.21
CA GLU A 13 -8.07 7.76 -34.55
C GLU A 13 -7.57 7.40 -33.17
N ASN A 14 -8.43 7.52 -32.14
CA ASN A 14 -8.18 7.23 -30.74
C ASN A 14 -6.95 7.96 -30.16
N PRO A 15 -6.93 9.30 -30.14
CA PRO A 15 -5.78 10.08 -29.68
C PRO A 15 -5.43 9.79 -28.18
N GLU A 16 -6.43 9.50 -27.35
CA GLU A 16 -6.25 9.15 -25.94
C GLU A 16 -5.47 7.84 -25.76
N LEU A 17 -5.78 6.81 -26.55
CA LEU A 17 -5.05 5.53 -26.51
C LEU A 17 -3.60 5.68 -26.99
N LYS A 18 -3.36 6.51 -28.01
CA LYS A 18 -1.98 6.82 -28.45
C LYS A 18 -1.23 7.58 -27.36
N ALA A 19 -1.86 8.58 -26.74
CA ALA A 19 -1.28 9.34 -25.64
C ALA A 19 -0.94 8.44 -24.45
N MET A 20 -1.80 7.48 -24.12
CA MET A 20 -1.57 6.51 -23.06
C MET A 20 -0.34 5.62 -23.35
N ARG A 21 -0.22 5.12 -24.59
CA ARG A 21 0.97 4.33 -25.02
C ARG A 21 2.26 5.14 -24.93
N TYR A 22 2.25 6.39 -25.40
CA TYR A 22 3.42 7.27 -25.28
C TYR A 22 3.76 7.59 -23.83
N SER A 23 2.77 7.74 -22.96
CA SER A 23 2.99 7.93 -21.52
C SER A 23 3.71 6.74 -20.89
N PHE A 24 3.33 5.50 -21.23
CA PHE A 24 4.03 4.30 -20.76
C PHE A 24 5.48 4.25 -21.25
N ILE A 25 5.74 4.59 -22.50
CA ILE A 25 7.10 4.63 -23.06
C ILE A 25 7.93 5.69 -22.31
N THR A 26 7.37 6.88 -22.10
CA THR A 26 8.05 7.97 -21.38
C THR A 26 8.41 7.56 -19.94
N VAL A 27 7.50 6.89 -19.23
CA VAL A 27 7.75 6.36 -17.90
C VAL A 27 8.85 5.30 -17.93
N GLY A 28 8.86 4.41 -18.93
CA GLY A 28 9.93 3.41 -19.11
C GLY A 28 11.31 4.05 -19.31
N ILE A 29 11.40 5.06 -20.18
CA ILE A 29 12.64 5.81 -20.41
C ILE A 29 13.08 6.55 -19.14
N TRP A 30 12.15 7.19 -18.43
CA TRP A 30 12.41 7.85 -17.15
C TRP A 30 13.02 6.89 -16.14
N TRP A 31 12.38 5.74 -15.90
CA TRP A 31 12.87 4.71 -14.99
C TRP A 31 14.27 4.21 -15.37
N MET A 32 14.48 3.93 -16.66
CA MET A 32 15.77 3.46 -17.16
C MET A 32 16.88 4.49 -16.93
N SER A 33 16.61 5.78 -17.20
CA SER A 33 17.57 6.86 -17.02
C SER A 33 17.96 7.05 -15.55
N PHE A 34 16.99 7.09 -14.64
CA PHE A 34 17.25 7.24 -13.20
C PHE A 34 17.90 5.99 -12.58
N SER A 35 17.61 4.80 -13.11
CA SER A 35 18.29 3.57 -12.68
C SER A 35 19.80 3.62 -12.98
N GLN A 36 20.20 4.15 -14.15
CA GLN A 36 21.63 4.30 -14.49
C GLN A 36 22.35 5.26 -13.53
N TYR A 37 21.68 6.36 -13.14
CA TYR A 37 22.22 7.28 -12.14
C TYR A 37 22.46 6.56 -10.80
N THR A 38 21.50 5.77 -10.35
CA THR A 38 21.60 5.00 -9.11
C THR A 38 22.76 3.98 -9.18
N PHE A 39 22.89 3.24 -10.29
CA PHE A 39 23.97 2.27 -10.47
C PHE A 39 25.36 2.91 -10.53
N TYR A 40 25.46 4.12 -11.05
CA TYR A 40 26.73 4.84 -11.10
C TYR A 40 27.23 5.25 -9.70
N PHE A 41 26.32 5.61 -8.78
CA PHE A 41 26.68 6.09 -7.45
C PHE A 41 26.67 5.00 -6.37
N LEU A 42 26.07 3.83 -6.64
CA LEU A 42 26.10 2.74 -5.66
C LEU A 42 27.49 2.10 -5.67
N PRO A 43 28.11 1.94 -4.48
CA PRO A 43 29.38 1.22 -4.39
C PRO A 43 29.15 -0.24 -4.77
N ASP A 44 30.01 -0.76 -5.66
CA ASP A 44 30.05 -2.19 -5.98
C ASP A 44 30.38 -2.96 -4.71
N GLN A 45 29.41 -3.68 -4.18
CA GLN A 45 29.68 -4.69 -3.17
C GLN A 45 30.36 -5.86 -3.89
N ASN A 46 31.67 -5.94 -3.73
CA ASN A 46 32.58 -6.88 -4.43
C ASN A 46 32.36 -8.37 -4.10
N GLU A 47 31.24 -8.74 -3.52
CA GLU A 47 30.84 -10.13 -3.44
C GLU A 47 30.04 -10.52 -4.69
N ARG A 48 30.73 -10.77 -5.80
CA ARG A 48 30.20 -11.52 -6.94
C ARG A 48 29.85 -12.94 -6.45
N LYS A 49 28.77 -13.08 -5.73
CA LYS A 49 28.17 -14.41 -5.55
C LYS A 49 27.90 -14.98 -6.94
N LYS A 50 28.61 -16.06 -7.28
CA LYS A 50 28.41 -16.79 -8.55
C LYS A 50 26.91 -16.98 -8.74
N ILE A 51 26.40 -16.60 -9.90
CA ILE A 51 25.01 -16.87 -10.29
C ILE A 51 24.85 -18.39 -10.27
N ILE A 52 24.30 -18.91 -9.19
CA ILE A 52 24.03 -20.34 -9.02
C ILE A 52 22.74 -20.63 -9.80
N LYS A 53 22.69 -21.73 -10.54
CA LYS A 53 21.55 -22.15 -11.39
C LYS A 53 20.19 -22.16 -10.66
N ASP A 54 20.20 -22.18 -9.33
CA ASP A 54 19.00 -22.32 -8.49
C ASP A 54 18.65 -21.02 -7.70
N VAL A 55 18.86 -19.84 -8.28
CA VAL A 55 18.63 -18.55 -7.60
C VAL A 55 17.22 -18.45 -7.02
N VAL A 56 16.20 -18.87 -7.75
CA VAL A 56 14.79 -18.83 -7.31
C VAL A 56 14.56 -19.74 -6.10
N TRP A 57 15.08 -20.97 -6.15
CA TRP A 57 14.94 -21.93 -5.04
C TRP A 57 15.73 -21.52 -3.80
N ASN A 58 16.88 -20.88 -3.98
CA ASN A 58 17.68 -20.36 -2.87
C ASN A 58 16.96 -19.18 -2.20
N GLY A 59 16.35 -18.27 -2.97
CA GLY A 59 15.51 -17.20 -2.43
C GLY A 59 14.33 -17.74 -1.62
N PHE A 60 13.65 -18.79 -2.11
CA PHE A 60 12.57 -19.42 -1.36
C PHE A 60 13.07 -20.10 -0.06
N LYS A 61 14.18 -20.82 -0.11
CA LYS A 61 14.81 -21.42 1.09
C LYS A 61 15.17 -20.35 2.13
N GLU A 62 15.77 -19.24 1.68
CA GLU A 62 16.11 -18.12 2.53
C GLU A 62 14.87 -17.52 3.23
N LEU A 63 13.76 -17.34 2.50
CA LEU A 63 12.50 -16.90 3.10
C LEU A 63 11.97 -17.88 4.16
N VAL A 64 12.09 -19.19 3.91
CA VAL A 64 11.69 -20.22 4.88
C VAL A 64 12.61 -20.20 6.12
N GLU A 65 13.91 -20.00 5.95
CA GLU A 65 14.87 -19.86 7.04
C GLU A 65 14.54 -18.64 7.90
N VAL A 66 14.35 -17.48 7.26
CA VAL A 66 13.94 -16.25 7.96
C VAL A 66 12.62 -16.45 8.70
N TRP A 67 11.62 -17.12 8.10
CA TRP A 67 10.39 -17.44 8.80
C TRP A 67 10.62 -18.33 10.03
N ASN A 68 11.52 -19.31 9.92
CA ASN A 68 11.86 -20.21 11.03
C ASN A 68 12.58 -19.49 12.18
N GLU A 69 13.29 -18.41 11.89
CA GLU A 69 13.91 -17.54 12.90
C GLU A 69 12.87 -16.60 13.52
N LEU A 70 12.10 -15.89 12.69
CA LEU A 70 11.10 -14.93 13.13
C LEU A 70 10.02 -15.55 14.01
N LYS A 71 9.58 -16.78 13.69
CA LYS A 71 8.55 -17.46 14.50
C LYS A 71 9.00 -17.80 15.92
N LYS A 72 10.32 -17.86 16.18
CA LYS A 72 10.87 -18.07 17.52
C LYS A 72 10.73 -16.82 18.39
N ILE A 73 10.69 -15.63 17.78
CA ILE A 73 10.53 -14.35 18.46
C ILE A 73 9.04 -14.02 18.53
N ILE A 74 8.43 -14.31 19.68
CA ILE A 74 6.97 -14.22 19.88
C ILE A 74 6.43 -12.85 19.52
N ILE A 75 7.16 -11.77 19.81
CA ILE A 75 6.73 -10.39 19.54
C ILE A 75 6.65 -10.14 18.04
N ILE A 76 7.68 -10.52 17.27
CA ILE A 76 7.72 -10.35 15.82
C ILE A 76 6.64 -11.20 15.15
N LYS A 77 6.48 -12.45 15.58
CA LYS A 77 5.41 -13.32 15.07
C LYS A 77 4.03 -12.69 15.24
N LYS A 78 3.72 -12.17 16.46
CA LYS A 78 2.44 -11.47 16.71
C LYS A 78 2.27 -10.24 15.83
N TYR A 79 3.36 -9.49 15.66
CA TYR A 79 3.34 -8.29 14.80
C TYR A 79 3.08 -8.65 13.34
N LEU A 80 3.77 -9.63 12.78
CA LEU A 80 3.60 -10.06 11.39
C LEU A 80 2.21 -10.60 11.11
N ILE A 81 1.59 -11.31 12.06
CA ILE A 81 0.19 -11.75 11.93
C ILE A 81 -0.75 -10.54 11.92
N ALA A 82 -0.57 -9.59 12.84
CA ALA A 82 -1.37 -8.37 12.84
C ALA A 82 -1.17 -7.56 11.54
N PHE A 83 0.10 -7.41 11.13
CA PHE A 83 0.47 -6.73 9.88
C PHE A 83 -0.19 -7.38 8.67
N PHE A 84 -0.12 -8.70 8.53
CA PHE A 84 -0.74 -9.45 7.43
C PHE A 84 -2.24 -9.16 7.35
N ILE A 85 -2.93 -9.20 8.50
CA ILE A 85 -4.39 -8.99 8.56
C ILE A 85 -4.74 -7.55 8.14
N TYR A 86 -4.20 -6.51 8.78
CA TYR A 86 -4.61 -5.15 8.41
C TYR A 86 -4.02 -4.70 7.06
N SER A 87 -2.87 -5.22 6.66
CA SER A 87 -2.28 -4.94 5.34
C SER A 87 -3.15 -5.51 4.21
N SER A 88 -3.81 -6.67 4.41
CA SER A 88 -4.73 -7.21 3.42
C SER A 88 -5.89 -6.26 3.13
N ALA A 89 -6.47 -5.65 4.15
CA ALA A 89 -7.51 -4.64 3.99
C ALA A 89 -6.95 -3.34 3.37
N LEU A 90 -5.85 -2.83 3.92
CA LEU A 90 -5.23 -1.58 3.49
C LEU A 90 -4.91 -1.57 2.00
N GLN A 91 -4.18 -2.57 1.55
CA GLN A 91 -3.74 -2.64 0.15
C GLN A 91 -4.91 -2.89 -0.80
N THR A 92 -5.89 -3.69 -0.39
CA THR A 92 -7.08 -3.95 -1.21
C THR A 92 -7.92 -2.69 -1.37
N VAL A 93 -8.20 -1.97 -0.28
CA VAL A 93 -8.97 -0.71 -0.36
C VAL A 93 -8.28 0.29 -1.28
N LEU A 94 -6.94 0.41 -1.22
CA LEU A 94 -6.18 1.29 -2.10
C LEU A 94 -6.27 0.89 -3.58
N LEU A 95 -6.22 -0.42 -3.88
CA LEU A 95 -6.32 -0.92 -5.25
C LEU A 95 -7.72 -0.73 -5.84
N ILE A 96 -8.78 -0.93 -5.04
CA ILE A 96 -10.15 -0.79 -5.50
C ILE A 96 -10.68 0.64 -5.43
N ALA A 97 -10.02 1.56 -4.73
CA ALA A 97 -10.50 2.94 -4.54
C ALA A 97 -10.77 3.67 -5.87
N ALA A 98 -9.90 3.51 -6.86
CA ALA A 98 -10.09 4.11 -8.18
C ALA A 98 -11.30 3.48 -8.91
N TYR A 99 -11.44 2.16 -8.84
CA TYR A 99 -12.57 1.45 -9.44
C TYR A 99 -13.88 1.77 -8.74
N PHE A 100 -13.87 1.86 -7.41
CA PHE A 100 -15.01 2.34 -6.63
C PHE A 100 -15.41 3.77 -7.02
N GLY A 101 -14.45 4.68 -7.11
CA GLY A 101 -14.68 6.04 -7.57
C GLY A 101 -15.25 6.10 -9.00
N GLU A 102 -14.88 5.17 -9.84
CA GLU A 102 -15.38 5.06 -11.20
C GLU A 102 -16.83 4.57 -11.27
N GLN A 103 -17.21 3.58 -10.47
CA GLN A 103 -18.48 2.87 -10.57
C GLN A 103 -19.58 3.46 -9.68
N GLU A 104 -19.20 3.95 -8.49
CA GLU A 104 -20.14 4.25 -7.41
C GLU A 104 -20.41 5.75 -7.22
N ILE A 105 -19.59 6.64 -7.82
CA ILE A 105 -19.72 8.09 -7.65
C ILE A 105 -20.47 8.70 -8.84
N ASN A 106 -21.40 9.60 -8.53
CA ASN A 106 -22.21 10.33 -9.50
C ASN A 106 -21.42 11.49 -10.13
N TRP A 107 -20.48 11.17 -11.02
CA TRP A 107 -19.70 12.19 -11.73
C TRP A 107 -20.56 12.93 -12.74
N PRO A 108 -20.42 14.26 -12.90
CA PRO A 108 -20.94 14.97 -14.05
C PRO A 108 -20.39 14.36 -15.36
N LYS A 109 -21.18 14.49 -16.44
CA LYS A 109 -20.72 14.06 -17.77
C LYS A 109 -19.41 14.79 -18.09
N ASP A 110 -18.41 14.06 -18.56
CA ASP A 110 -17.08 14.51 -18.95
C ASP A 110 -16.09 14.85 -17.82
N GLU A 111 -16.49 14.83 -16.54
CA GLU A 111 -15.60 15.13 -15.42
C GLU A 111 -15.01 13.89 -14.71
N LYS A 112 -15.55 12.70 -14.97
CA LYS A 112 -15.18 11.44 -14.30
C LYS A 112 -13.67 11.16 -14.34
N THR A 113 -13.08 11.18 -15.53
CA THR A 113 -11.65 10.87 -15.69
C THR A 113 -10.76 11.90 -15.00
N ILE A 114 -11.11 13.18 -15.12
CA ILE A 114 -10.38 14.27 -14.46
C ILE A 114 -10.51 14.14 -12.95
N GLY A 115 -11.71 13.89 -12.46
CA GLY A 115 -11.98 13.74 -11.02
C GLY A 115 -11.20 12.59 -10.39
N LEU A 116 -11.13 11.44 -11.06
CA LEU A 116 -10.33 10.30 -10.59
C LEU A 116 -8.82 10.62 -10.56
N ILE A 117 -8.30 11.28 -11.61
CA ILE A 117 -6.88 11.68 -11.64
C ILE A 117 -6.58 12.68 -10.52
N VAL A 118 -7.43 13.68 -10.32
CA VAL A 118 -7.29 14.67 -9.25
C VAL A 118 -7.32 13.98 -7.88
N SER A 119 -8.21 13.00 -7.67
CA SER A 119 -8.28 12.24 -6.42
C SER A 119 -6.99 11.47 -6.15
N ILE A 120 -6.42 10.81 -7.16
CA ILE A 120 -5.15 10.07 -7.02
C ILE A 120 -4.00 11.04 -6.68
N LEU A 121 -3.91 12.18 -7.35
CA LEU A 121 -2.89 13.20 -7.06
C LEU A 121 -3.07 13.78 -5.66
N LEU A 122 -4.30 14.03 -5.24
CA LEU A 122 -4.63 14.51 -3.90
C LEU A 122 -4.16 13.53 -2.83
N ILE A 123 -4.44 12.22 -3.01
CA ILE A 123 -3.96 11.15 -2.11
C ILE A 123 -2.44 11.21 -1.98
N GLN A 124 -1.71 11.30 -3.09
CA GLN A 124 -0.24 11.29 -3.09
C GLN A 124 0.36 12.51 -2.40
N LEU A 125 -0.16 13.70 -2.69
CA LEU A 125 0.31 14.94 -2.07
C LEU A 125 0.04 14.96 -0.57
N ILE A 126 -1.16 14.58 -0.16
CA ILE A 126 -1.54 14.58 1.27
C ILE A 126 -0.82 13.45 2.03
N ALA A 127 -0.50 12.32 1.39
CA ALA A 127 0.22 11.23 2.04
C ALA A 127 1.59 11.65 2.58
N MET A 128 2.26 12.60 1.93
CA MET A 128 3.52 13.15 2.43
C MET A 128 3.35 13.85 3.78
N PHE A 129 2.32 14.70 3.91
CA PHE A 129 2.01 15.37 5.18
C PHE A 129 1.55 14.37 6.25
N GLY A 130 0.76 13.38 5.84
CA GLY A 130 0.29 12.30 6.70
C GLY A 130 1.43 11.47 7.29
N ALA A 131 2.46 11.17 6.52
CA ALA A 131 3.64 10.45 7.01
C ALA A 131 4.39 11.25 8.09
N ILE A 132 4.57 12.56 7.89
CA ILE A 132 5.21 13.46 8.87
C ILE A 132 4.37 13.55 10.16
N MET A 133 3.06 13.74 10.02
CA MET A 133 2.15 13.81 11.16
C MET A 133 2.15 12.52 11.97
N THR A 134 2.10 11.37 11.30
CA THR A 134 2.13 10.06 11.94
C THR A 134 3.46 9.81 12.64
N SER A 135 4.59 10.24 12.06
CA SER A 135 5.89 10.12 12.71
C SER A 135 5.90 10.86 14.05
N LYS A 136 5.48 12.13 14.08
CA LYS A 136 5.37 12.91 15.32
C LYS A 136 4.41 12.28 16.34
N LEU A 137 3.30 11.72 15.85
CA LEU A 137 2.33 11.04 16.70
C LEU A 137 2.94 9.76 17.32
N SER A 138 3.72 9.02 16.54
CA SER A 138 4.39 7.81 17.02
C SER A 138 5.51 8.07 18.01
N GLU A 139 6.19 9.22 17.92
CA GLU A 139 7.16 9.65 18.92
C GLU A 139 6.49 9.91 20.28
N LYS A 140 5.28 10.47 20.28
CA LYS A 140 4.55 10.81 21.51
C LYS A 140 3.84 9.61 22.14
N PHE A 141 3.17 8.79 21.34
CA PHE A 141 2.29 7.70 21.81
C PHE A 141 2.88 6.30 21.62
N GLY A 142 4.01 6.20 20.94
CA GLY A 142 4.62 4.93 20.55
C GLY A 142 4.03 4.33 19.28
N ASN A 143 4.85 3.53 18.58
CA ASN A 143 4.51 2.98 17.28
C ASN A 143 3.24 2.13 17.29
N ILE A 144 3.10 1.22 18.25
CA ILE A 144 1.95 0.28 18.31
C ILE A 144 0.64 1.01 18.57
N HIS A 145 0.60 1.96 19.51
CA HIS A 145 -0.61 2.71 19.80
C HIS A 145 -1.04 3.56 18.59
N THR A 146 -0.08 4.16 17.91
CA THR A 146 -0.34 4.93 16.70
C THR A 146 -0.85 4.03 15.57
N LEU A 147 -0.30 2.82 15.38
CA LEU A 147 -0.81 1.85 14.41
C LEU A 147 -2.25 1.40 14.74
N ILE A 148 -2.58 1.20 16.02
CA ILE A 148 -3.95 0.88 16.45
C ILE A 148 -4.89 2.03 16.07
N LEU A 149 -4.52 3.27 16.39
CA LEU A 149 -5.31 4.45 16.04
C LEU A 149 -5.56 4.54 14.54
N LEU A 150 -4.50 4.38 13.72
CA LEU A 150 -4.62 4.42 12.26
C LEU A 150 -5.54 3.31 11.72
N ASN A 151 -5.49 2.10 12.29
CA ASN A 151 -6.41 1.02 11.91
C ASN A 151 -7.87 1.36 12.25
N ILE A 152 -8.12 2.00 13.40
CA ILE A 152 -9.47 2.43 13.78
C ILE A 152 -9.97 3.51 12.80
N ILE A 153 -9.12 4.48 12.43
CA ILE A 153 -9.50 5.50 11.46
C ILE A 153 -9.76 4.88 10.08
N TRP A 154 -8.98 3.88 9.66
CA TRP A 154 -9.27 3.14 8.43
C TRP A 154 -10.62 2.41 8.47
N ALA A 155 -10.97 1.80 9.61
CA ALA A 155 -12.30 1.20 9.79
C ALA A 155 -13.41 2.24 9.63
N LEU A 156 -13.24 3.44 10.21
CA LEU A 156 -14.19 4.54 10.06
C LEU A 156 -14.27 5.04 8.61
N LEU A 157 -13.15 5.11 7.90
CA LEU A 157 -13.14 5.46 6.46
C LEU A 157 -13.89 4.43 5.62
N CYS A 158 -13.77 3.13 5.91
CA CYS A 158 -14.54 2.10 5.22
C CYS A 158 -16.06 2.25 5.49
N ILE A 159 -16.45 2.62 6.70
CA ILE A 159 -17.86 2.94 7.03
C ILE A 159 -18.30 4.20 6.25
N GLY A 160 -17.48 5.25 6.26
CA GLY A 160 -17.77 6.48 5.50
C GLY A 160 -17.90 6.20 4.00
N GLY A 161 -17.03 5.36 3.45
CA GLY A 161 -17.04 4.97 2.03
C GLY A 161 -18.38 4.37 1.56
N TYR A 162 -19.10 3.71 2.47
CA TYR A 162 -20.43 3.18 2.16
C TYR A 162 -21.46 4.26 1.79
N PHE A 163 -21.34 5.46 2.39
CA PHE A 163 -22.30 6.56 2.22
C PHE A 163 -21.93 7.54 1.11
N ILE A 164 -20.69 7.50 0.61
CA ILE A 164 -20.20 8.44 -0.40
C ILE A 164 -20.91 8.22 -1.73
N THR A 165 -21.52 9.28 -2.27
CA THR A 165 -22.21 9.28 -3.57
C THR A 165 -21.78 10.44 -4.47
N GLU A 166 -21.36 11.56 -3.90
CA GLU A 166 -21.03 12.78 -4.62
C GLU A 166 -19.51 12.97 -4.79
N PRO A 167 -19.07 13.63 -5.87
CA PRO A 167 -17.66 13.89 -6.14
C PRO A 167 -16.93 14.60 -5.00
N ILE A 168 -17.56 15.59 -4.37
CA ILE A 168 -16.94 16.34 -3.28
C ILE A 168 -16.68 15.46 -2.05
N GLU A 169 -17.60 14.55 -1.73
CA GLU A 169 -17.44 13.60 -0.64
C GLU A 169 -16.29 12.64 -0.93
N PHE A 170 -16.16 12.22 -2.21
CA PHE A 170 -15.06 11.36 -2.65
C PHE A 170 -13.70 12.07 -2.54
N TYR A 171 -13.59 13.35 -2.90
CA TYR A 171 -12.37 14.13 -2.69
C TYR A 171 -12.00 14.28 -1.21
N ILE A 172 -12.98 14.49 -0.34
CA ILE A 172 -12.76 14.56 1.11
C ILE A 172 -12.25 13.20 1.61
N ALA A 173 -12.87 12.10 1.21
CA ALA A 173 -12.43 10.76 1.57
C ALA A 173 -11.02 10.47 1.03
N ALA A 174 -10.71 10.85 -0.20
CA ALA A 174 -9.38 10.73 -0.81
C ALA A 174 -8.32 11.49 0.00
N ALA A 175 -8.64 12.70 0.48
CA ALA A 175 -7.75 13.47 1.34
C ALA A 175 -7.47 12.74 2.67
N PHE A 176 -8.48 12.21 3.34
CA PHE A 176 -8.30 11.42 4.56
C PHE A 176 -7.55 10.11 4.31
N VAL A 177 -7.84 9.41 3.23
CA VAL A 177 -7.09 8.23 2.79
C VAL A 177 -5.62 8.57 2.62
N GLY A 178 -5.30 9.66 1.90
CA GLY A 178 -3.93 10.13 1.74
C GLY A 178 -3.25 10.38 3.06
N LEU A 179 -3.89 11.14 3.96
CA LEU A 179 -3.34 11.51 5.27
C LEU A 179 -2.93 10.29 6.11
N ILE A 180 -3.68 9.21 6.03
CA ILE A 180 -3.46 8.04 6.88
C ILE A 180 -2.60 6.99 6.17
N MET A 181 -2.72 6.88 4.84
CA MET A 181 -2.01 5.89 4.04
C MET A 181 -0.49 6.01 4.16
N GLY A 182 0.06 7.21 3.94
CA GLY A 182 1.50 7.43 4.02
C GLY A 182 2.06 7.09 5.40
N GLY A 183 1.30 7.48 6.43
CA GLY A 183 1.66 7.24 7.82
C GLY A 183 1.66 5.76 8.20
N ILE A 184 0.60 5.03 7.90
CA ILE A 184 0.48 3.61 8.30
C ILE A 184 1.53 2.74 7.59
N GLN A 185 1.82 3.01 6.31
CA GLN A 185 2.84 2.26 5.56
C GLN A 185 4.25 2.51 6.11
N ALA A 186 4.62 3.78 6.29
CA ALA A 186 5.93 4.15 6.84
C ALA A 186 6.12 3.63 8.27
N LEU A 187 5.10 3.80 9.12
CA LEU A 187 5.15 3.38 10.52
C LEU A 187 5.18 1.86 10.67
N SER A 188 4.46 1.12 9.83
CA SER A 188 4.49 -0.35 9.82
C SER A 188 5.90 -0.86 9.51
N ARG A 189 6.54 -0.33 8.46
CA ARG A 189 7.90 -0.72 8.09
C ARG A 189 8.92 -0.33 9.15
N SER A 190 8.82 0.88 9.71
CA SER A 190 9.67 1.35 10.80
C SER A 190 9.50 0.51 12.07
N THR A 191 8.27 0.13 12.41
CA THR A 191 8.00 -0.73 13.57
C THR A 191 8.62 -2.11 13.41
N PHE A 192 8.50 -2.70 12.22
CA PHE A 192 9.15 -3.98 11.91
C PHE A 192 10.67 -3.87 12.02
N SER A 193 11.26 -2.81 11.45
CA SER A 193 12.71 -2.56 11.53
C SER A 193 13.24 -2.53 12.95
N LYS A 194 12.52 -1.90 13.88
CA LYS A 194 12.89 -1.82 15.30
C LYS A 194 12.77 -3.16 16.06
N MET A 195 12.05 -4.12 15.48
CA MET A 195 11.85 -5.45 16.11
C MET A 195 12.84 -6.50 15.59
N ILE A 196 13.47 -6.27 14.43
CA ILE A 196 14.45 -7.18 13.85
C ILE A 196 15.67 -7.26 14.80
N PRO A 197 16.18 -8.48 15.10
CA PRO A 197 17.41 -8.63 15.85
C PRO A 197 18.60 -8.03 15.09
N GLU A 198 19.65 -7.64 15.80
CA GLU A 198 20.91 -7.22 15.18
C GLU A 198 21.48 -8.39 14.35
N THR A 199 21.55 -8.21 13.04
CA THR A 199 21.98 -9.23 12.08
C THR A 199 22.57 -8.57 10.83
N ASP A 200 23.53 -9.27 10.22
CA ASP A 200 24.10 -8.84 8.93
C ASP A 200 23.14 -9.04 7.75
N ASN A 201 22.11 -9.87 7.92
CA ASN A 201 21.12 -10.23 6.88
C ASN A 201 19.82 -9.42 6.94
N THR A 202 19.87 -8.15 7.24
CA THR A 202 18.68 -7.28 7.33
C THR A 202 17.83 -7.30 6.06
N THR A 203 18.45 -7.46 4.89
CA THR A 203 17.78 -7.51 3.58
C THR A 203 16.79 -8.68 3.49
N SER A 204 17.15 -9.86 3.98
CA SER A 204 16.30 -11.06 3.93
C SER A 204 15.05 -10.90 4.80
N TYR A 205 15.17 -10.23 5.95
CA TYR A 205 14.02 -9.92 6.81
C TYR A 205 13.05 -8.94 6.14
N PHE A 206 13.56 -7.88 5.49
CA PHE A 206 12.71 -6.97 4.74
C PHE A 206 12.10 -7.62 3.50
N SER A 207 12.80 -8.52 2.83
CA SER A 207 12.24 -9.33 1.74
C SER A 207 11.07 -10.17 2.22
N PHE A 208 11.19 -10.79 3.39
CA PHE A 208 10.08 -11.55 4.00
C PHE A 208 8.88 -10.64 4.34
N TYR A 209 9.13 -9.45 4.87
CA TYR A 209 8.08 -8.46 5.14
C TYR A 209 7.35 -8.06 3.85
N ASP A 210 8.09 -7.75 2.78
CA ASP A 210 7.53 -7.36 1.48
C ASP A 210 6.74 -8.52 0.83
N VAL A 211 7.23 -9.75 0.92
CA VAL A 211 6.50 -10.95 0.47
C VAL A 211 5.21 -11.13 1.27
N SER A 212 5.27 -11.01 2.60
CA SER A 212 4.08 -11.07 3.46
C SER A 212 3.04 -10.02 3.06
N GLN A 213 3.47 -8.79 2.74
CA GLN A 213 2.60 -7.74 2.23
C GLN A 213 1.96 -8.13 0.89
N LYS A 214 2.73 -8.66 -0.06
CA LYS A 214 2.21 -9.08 -1.37
C LYS A 214 1.21 -10.23 -1.25
N VAL A 215 1.48 -11.21 -0.40
CA VAL A 215 0.54 -12.32 -0.13
C VAL A 215 -0.73 -11.80 0.54
N SER A 216 -0.62 -10.81 1.45
CA SER A 216 -1.79 -10.19 2.09
C SER A 216 -2.70 -9.49 1.08
N VAL A 217 -2.14 -8.89 0.01
CA VAL A 217 -2.93 -8.31 -1.10
C VAL A 217 -3.78 -9.37 -1.78
N VAL A 218 -3.19 -10.52 -2.11
CA VAL A 218 -3.92 -11.63 -2.75
C VAL A 218 -5.08 -12.09 -1.87
N PHE A 219 -4.82 -12.26 -0.56
CA PHE A 219 -5.85 -12.63 0.39
C PHE A 219 -6.99 -11.59 0.45
N GLY A 220 -6.64 -10.31 0.57
CA GLY A 220 -7.63 -9.22 0.66
C GLY A 220 -8.46 -9.07 -0.62
N MET A 221 -7.82 -9.15 -1.80
CA MET A 221 -8.52 -9.08 -3.09
C MET A 221 -9.44 -10.29 -3.31
N THR A 222 -9.01 -11.49 -2.93
CA THR A 222 -9.85 -12.69 -3.01
C THR A 222 -11.07 -12.56 -2.10
N LEU A 223 -10.89 -12.07 -0.88
CA LEU A 223 -11.98 -11.83 0.05
C LEU A 223 -12.96 -10.78 -0.49
N PHE A 224 -12.44 -9.66 -1.03
CA PHE A 224 -13.26 -8.64 -1.66
C PHE A 224 -14.09 -9.21 -2.80
N ALA A 225 -13.45 -9.90 -3.75
CA ALA A 225 -14.11 -10.48 -4.91
C ALA A 225 -15.19 -11.50 -4.51
N PHE A 226 -14.91 -12.31 -3.48
CA PHE A 226 -15.88 -13.28 -2.97
C PHE A 226 -17.12 -12.61 -2.37
N VAL A 227 -16.92 -11.57 -1.55
CA VAL A 227 -18.02 -10.83 -0.95
C VAL A 227 -18.81 -10.05 -2.00
N ASP A 228 -18.12 -9.42 -2.96
CA ASP A 228 -18.72 -8.68 -4.06
C ASP A 228 -19.59 -9.59 -4.94
N GLN A 229 -19.12 -10.80 -5.23
CA GLN A 229 -19.88 -11.79 -5.98
C GLN A 229 -21.15 -12.26 -5.26
N ILE A 230 -21.12 -12.36 -3.92
CA ILE A 230 -22.29 -12.78 -3.13
C ILE A 230 -23.28 -11.63 -2.94
N THR A 231 -22.80 -10.44 -2.66
CA THR A 231 -23.64 -9.28 -2.31
C THR A 231 -24.10 -8.49 -3.52
N GLY A 232 -23.37 -8.58 -4.64
CA GLY A 232 -23.61 -7.77 -5.84
C GLY A 232 -23.38 -6.27 -5.62
N SER A 233 -22.62 -5.88 -4.57
CA SER A 233 -22.43 -4.49 -4.17
C SER A 233 -21.04 -4.22 -3.65
N MET A 234 -20.29 -3.39 -4.37
CA MET A 234 -18.95 -2.94 -3.95
C MET A 234 -18.99 -2.25 -2.58
N ARG A 235 -20.05 -1.47 -2.31
CA ARG A 235 -20.21 -0.75 -1.03
C ARG A 235 -20.30 -1.72 0.15
N THR A 236 -21.07 -2.79 0.00
CA THR A 236 -21.17 -3.83 1.03
C THR A 236 -19.85 -4.58 1.19
N SER A 237 -19.13 -4.81 0.09
CA SER A 237 -17.85 -5.51 0.10
C SER A 237 -16.77 -4.71 0.86
N ILE A 238 -16.77 -3.39 0.77
CA ILE A 238 -15.86 -2.52 1.53
C ILE A 238 -16.14 -2.61 3.04
N LEU A 239 -17.38 -2.78 3.48
CA LEU A 239 -17.71 -2.89 4.91
C LEU A 239 -17.07 -4.11 5.59
N VAL A 240 -16.76 -5.16 4.85
CA VAL A 240 -16.04 -6.33 5.40
C VAL A 240 -14.66 -5.94 5.94
N PHE A 241 -14.01 -4.96 5.31
CA PHE A 241 -12.70 -4.49 5.75
C PHE A 241 -12.73 -3.74 7.08
N VAL A 242 -13.90 -3.24 7.52
CA VAL A 242 -14.08 -2.70 8.88
C VAL A 242 -13.69 -3.75 9.91
N PHE A 243 -14.20 -4.97 9.76
CA PHE A 243 -13.86 -6.07 10.68
C PHE A 243 -12.38 -6.45 10.61
N ILE A 244 -11.80 -6.46 9.41
CA ILE A 244 -10.39 -6.78 9.22
C ILE A 244 -9.48 -5.74 9.90
N PHE A 245 -9.77 -4.44 9.76
CA PHE A 245 -9.04 -3.38 10.46
C PHE A 245 -9.20 -3.47 11.98
N LEU A 246 -10.40 -3.75 12.47
CA LEU A 246 -10.65 -3.93 13.91
C LEU A 246 -9.91 -5.16 14.46
N ILE A 247 -9.90 -6.28 13.75
CA ILE A 247 -9.12 -7.46 14.12
C ILE A 247 -7.62 -7.12 14.13
N GLY A 248 -7.13 -6.41 13.12
CA GLY A 248 -5.75 -5.91 13.07
C GLY A 248 -5.40 -5.06 14.29
N ALA A 249 -6.26 -4.11 14.66
CA ALA A 249 -6.09 -3.27 15.85
C ALA A 249 -6.08 -4.08 17.15
N LEU A 250 -6.98 -5.07 17.29
CA LEU A 250 -7.03 -5.97 18.44
C LEU A 250 -5.79 -6.84 18.55
N LEU A 251 -5.27 -7.34 17.43
CA LEU A 251 -4.03 -8.13 17.41
C LEU A 251 -2.82 -7.28 17.79
N LEU A 252 -2.73 -6.02 17.30
CA LEU A 252 -1.70 -5.07 17.69
C LEU A 252 -1.74 -4.77 19.20
N LYS A 253 -2.93 -4.63 19.80
CA LYS A 253 -3.09 -4.41 21.24
C LYS A 253 -2.52 -5.53 22.10
N ARG A 254 -2.43 -6.76 21.58
CA ARG A 254 -1.84 -7.91 22.27
C ARG A 254 -0.31 -7.92 22.28
N ILE A 255 0.31 -6.95 21.59
CA ILE A 255 1.76 -6.80 21.51
C ILE A 255 2.18 -5.88 22.66
N LYS A 256 2.74 -6.44 23.70
CA LYS A 256 3.37 -5.66 24.79
C LYS A 256 4.83 -5.43 24.41
N ILE A 257 5.14 -4.26 23.87
CA ILE A 257 6.53 -3.83 23.73
C ILE A 257 6.92 -3.27 25.11
N LYS A 258 7.94 -3.86 25.75
CA LYS A 258 8.64 -3.17 26.84
C LYS A 258 9.23 -1.90 26.20
N ASN A 259 8.83 -0.74 26.71
CA ASN A 259 9.42 0.53 26.28
C ASN A 259 10.93 0.44 26.44
N TYR A 260 11.64 0.51 25.33
CA TYR A 260 13.08 0.80 25.28
C TYR A 260 13.23 2.30 25.12
#